data_816f821ab0fdd22550fe9460fad3915c
#
_entry.id   816f821ab0fdd22550fe9460fad3915c
#
_cell.length_a   1.000
_cell.length_b   1.000
_cell.length_c   1.000
_cell.angle_alpha   90.00
_cell.angle_beta   90.00
_cell.angle_gamma   90.00
#
_symmetry.space_group_name_H-M   'P 1'
#
loop_
_entity.id
_entity.type
_entity.pdbx_description
1 polymer ?
#
loop_
_entity_poly.entity_id
_entity_poly.type
_entity_poly.pdbx_seq_one_letter_code
_entity_poly.pdbx_strand_id
1 'polypeptide(L)'
;HLGPTLSGAFLSRVVKTVNGLKADMVAVTGDLVDGSTEHLRKHVEPLTDLASRDGTFFVTGNHEYYSGAESWCRTIAELGLNVLNNAHAVITRGPARLLVAGVTDYRAHNILPAHRSDPAAAVADAPECHARVLLAHQPSSCFAAKPHGFDLQLSGHTHGGQFFPWNFVVGRFHPFVKGLSPWGKGWVYVNRGTGYWGPPMRIGVPSEITLLTLKCKTGRSKTRNPNA
;
A
#
# COMPACT_ATOMS: atom_id res chain seq x y z
N HIS A 1 -5.23 -11.83 -4.45
CA HIS A 1 -5.00 -12.54 -3.20
C HIS A 1 -4.46 -13.94 -3.47
N LEU A 2 -3.47 -14.40 -2.71
CA LEU A 2 -3.03 -15.80 -2.72
C LEU A 2 -4.06 -16.64 -2.02
N GLY A 3 -4.39 -17.79 -2.59
CA GLY A 3 -5.42 -18.67 -2.09
C GLY A 3 -5.51 -19.95 -2.94
N PRO A 4 -6.66 -20.61 -3.00
CA PRO A 4 -6.79 -21.89 -3.70
C PRO A 4 -6.42 -21.83 -5.19
N THR A 5 -6.54 -20.68 -5.82
CA THR A 5 -6.36 -20.49 -7.28
C THR A 5 -5.10 -19.71 -7.67
N LEU A 6 -4.55 -18.89 -6.77
CA LEU A 6 -3.29 -18.16 -6.97
C LEU A 6 -2.24 -18.67 -5.98
N SER A 7 -1.22 -19.33 -6.48
CA SER A 7 -0.17 -19.99 -5.70
C SER A 7 1.12 -19.18 -5.61
N GLY A 8 2.12 -19.72 -4.91
CA GLY A 8 3.48 -19.17 -4.86
C GLY A 8 4.13 -19.00 -6.23
N ALA A 9 3.82 -19.86 -7.21
CA ALA A 9 4.32 -19.70 -8.58
C ALA A 9 3.81 -18.40 -9.24
N PHE A 10 2.58 -17.99 -8.94
CA PHE A 10 2.07 -16.69 -9.37
C PHE A 10 2.85 -15.57 -8.67
N LEU A 11 3.03 -15.65 -7.34
CA LEU A 11 3.76 -14.65 -6.57
C LEU A 11 5.21 -14.51 -7.04
N SER A 12 5.91 -15.62 -7.34
CA SER A 12 7.27 -15.60 -7.89
C SER A 12 7.36 -14.79 -9.19
N ARG A 13 6.35 -14.90 -10.07
CA ARG A 13 6.31 -14.07 -11.30
C ARG A 13 6.10 -12.59 -10.97
N VAL A 14 5.24 -12.26 -9.99
CA VAL A 14 5.04 -10.88 -9.52
C VAL A 14 6.34 -10.33 -8.97
N VAL A 15 7.00 -11.05 -8.06
CA VAL A 15 8.29 -10.65 -7.46
C VAL A 15 9.35 -10.43 -8.52
N LYS A 16 9.49 -11.35 -9.48
CA LYS A 16 10.42 -11.18 -10.61
C LYS A 16 10.14 -9.90 -11.40
N THR A 17 8.87 -9.59 -11.66
CA THR A 17 8.48 -8.37 -12.37
C THR A 17 8.82 -7.12 -11.55
N VAL A 18 8.50 -7.12 -10.25
CA VAL A 18 8.81 -6.00 -9.34
C VAL A 18 10.31 -5.75 -9.29
N ASN A 19 11.11 -6.79 -9.10
CA ASN A 19 12.57 -6.68 -9.05
C ASN A 19 13.16 -6.14 -10.36
N GLY A 20 12.55 -6.50 -11.50
CA GLY A 20 12.92 -5.97 -12.82
C GLY A 20 12.70 -4.46 -12.96
N LEU A 21 11.81 -3.87 -12.18
CA LEU A 21 11.58 -2.42 -12.16
C LEU A 21 12.66 -1.65 -11.38
N LYS A 22 13.50 -2.34 -10.59
CA LYS A 22 14.58 -1.74 -9.78
C LYS A 22 14.10 -0.57 -8.93
N ALA A 23 12.91 -0.71 -8.32
CA ALA A 23 12.36 0.32 -7.45
C ALA A 23 13.22 0.50 -6.20
N ASP A 24 13.36 1.73 -5.74
CA ASP A 24 14.08 2.03 -4.50
C ASP A 24 13.36 1.47 -3.26
N MET A 25 12.04 1.49 -3.28
CA MET A 25 11.14 1.03 -2.22
C MET A 25 10.02 0.20 -2.84
N VAL A 26 9.60 -0.85 -2.16
CA VAL A 26 8.41 -1.62 -2.53
C VAL A 26 7.33 -1.44 -1.47
N ALA A 27 6.09 -1.19 -1.90
CA ALA A 27 4.92 -1.10 -1.03
C ALA A 27 3.90 -2.19 -1.38
N VAL A 28 3.56 -3.03 -0.41
CA VAL A 28 2.51 -4.05 -0.49
C VAL A 28 1.33 -3.56 0.36
N THR A 29 0.26 -3.15 -0.30
CA THR A 29 -0.86 -2.45 0.33
C THR A 29 -1.99 -3.36 0.80
N GLY A 30 -1.66 -4.57 1.29
CA GLY A 30 -2.60 -5.50 1.89
C GLY A 30 -3.35 -6.40 0.92
N ASP A 31 -4.20 -7.26 1.49
CA ASP A 31 -4.97 -8.29 0.78
C ASP A 31 -4.05 -9.24 -0.01
N LEU A 32 -2.94 -9.62 0.61
CA LEU A 32 -1.98 -10.56 0.03
C LEU A 32 -2.52 -11.98 0.01
N VAL A 33 -3.30 -12.36 1.04
CA VAL A 33 -3.72 -13.73 1.29
C VAL A 33 -5.22 -13.86 1.52
N ASP A 34 -5.76 -15.05 1.19
CA ASP A 34 -7.14 -15.46 1.44
C ASP A 34 -7.15 -16.90 2.00
N GLY A 35 -6.62 -17.03 3.20
CA GLY A 35 -6.50 -18.29 3.96
C GLY A 35 -5.43 -18.22 5.04
N SER A 36 -5.43 -19.21 5.94
CA SER A 36 -4.55 -19.22 7.12
C SER A 36 -3.06 -19.40 6.77
N THR A 37 -2.20 -19.00 7.70
CA THR A 37 -0.75 -19.23 7.59
C THR A 37 -0.38 -20.70 7.49
N GLU A 38 -1.15 -21.58 8.14
CA GLU A 38 -0.94 -23.02 8.07
C GLU A 38 -0.97 -23.56 6.63
N HIS A 39 -1.90 -23.05 5.82
CA HIS A 39 -2.08 -23.49 4.44
C HIS A 39 -1.26 -22.69 3.42
N LEU A 40 -1.06 -21.39 3.65
CA LEU A 40 -0.52 -20.51 2.63
C LEU A 40 0.92 -20.03 2.88
N ARG A 41 1.55 -20.35 4.03
CA ARG A 41 2.91 -19.88 4.34
C ARG A 41 3.90 -20.15 3.20
N LYS A 42 3.90 -21.38 2.64
CA LYS A 42 4.78 -21.76 1.52
C LYS A 42 4.51 -20.93 0.24
N HIS A 43 3.30 -20.44 0.07
CA HIS A 43 2.95 -19.65 -1.10
C HIS A 43 3.40 -18.19 -1.01
N VAL A 44 3.71 -17.68 0.17
CA VAL A 44 4.24 -16.32 0.39
C VAL A 44 5.77 -16.27 0.47
N GLU A 45 6.45 -17.40 0.57
CA GLU A 45 7.92 -17.48 0.63
C GLU A 45 8.64 -16.67 -0.48
N PRO A 46 8.12 -16.59 -1.73
CA PRO A 46 8.77 -15.77 -2.75
C PRO A 46 8.91 -14.29 -2.40
N LEU A 47 8.22 -13.78 -1.37
CA LEU A 47 8.42 -12.40 -0.89
C LEU A 47 9.83 -12.16 -0.34
N THR A 48 10.53 -13.20 0.12
CA THR A 48 11.93 -13.11 0.56
C THR A 48 12.87 -12.63 -0.56
N ASP A 49 12.49 -12.85 -1.82
CA ASP A 49 13.27 -12.45 -2.99
C ASP A 49 13.00 -11.01 -3.43
N LEU A 50 12.08 -10.28 -2.77
CA LEU A 50 11.85 -8.88 -3.09
C LEU A 50 13.10 -8.04 -2.79
N ALA A 51 13.60 -7.36 -3.82
CA ALA A 51 14.80 -6.56 -3.75
C ALA A 51 14.48 -5.06 -3.89
N SER A 52 14.79 -4.31 -2.84
CA SER A 52 14.68 -2.84 -2.84
C SER A 52 15.73 -2.24 -1.90
N ARG A 53 16.32 -1.13 -2.30
CA ARG A 53 17.40 -0.48 -1.53
C ARG A 53 16.93 0.07 -0.18
N ASP A 54 15.73 0.64 -0.17
CA ASP A 54 15.20 1.37 1.00
C ASP A 54 14.16 0.55 1.77
N GLY A 55 13.98 -0.72 1.38
CA GLY A 55 13.11 -1.67 2.08
C GLY A 55 11.78 -1.92 1.39
N THR A 56 11.19 -3.05 1.78
CA THR A 56 9.84 -3.46 1.39
C THR A 56 8.91 -3.26 2.58
N PHE A 57 7.79 -2.58 2.38
CA PHE A 57 6.82 -2.23 3.40
C PHE A 57 5.49 -2.92 3.12
N PHE A 58 4.85 -3.38 4.19
CA PHE A 58 3.56 -4.05 4.15
C PHE A 58 2.59 -3.40 5.13
N VAL A 59 1.33 -3.27 4.71
CA VAL A 59 0.19 -2.97 5.58
C VAL A 59 -0.91 -4.01 5.37
N THR A 60 -1.69 -4.28 6.40
CA THR A 60 -2.79 -5.25 6.33
C THR A 60 -3.97 -4.73 5.52
N GLY A 61 -4.58 -5.62 4.73
CA GLY A 61 -5.92 -5.44 4.19
C GLY A 61 -6.97 -6.20 5.01
N ASN A 62 -8.22 -6.17 4.57
CA ASN A 62 -9.29 -6.86 5.29
C ASN A 62 -9.18 -8.40 5.22
N HIS A 63 -8.59 -8.95 4.17
CA HIS A 63 -8.43 -10.39 4.03
C HIS A 63 -7.39 -10.98 4.99
N GLU A 64 -6.37 -10.24 5.39
CA GLU A 64 -5.49 -10.66 6.47
C GLU A 64 -6.28 -10.85 7.78
N TYR A 65 -7.27 -9.99 8.06
CA TYR A 65 -8.11 -10.13 9.26
C TYR A 65 -9.02 -11.35 9.21
N TYR A 66 -9.56 -11.68 8.04
CA TYR A 66 -10.35 -12.90 7.85
C TYR A 66 -9.50 -14.17 7.97
N SER A 67 -8.20 -14.03 7.72
CA SER A 67 -7.22 -15.13 7.63
C SER A 67 -6.29 -15.26 8.85
N GLY A 68 -6.46 -14.41 9.90
CA GLY A 68 -5.60 -14.38 11.08
C GLY A 68 -4.48 -13.36 11.00
N ALA A 69 -4.82 -12.06 11.09
CA ALA A 69 -3.93 -10.93 10.86
C ALA A 69 -2.64 -10.96 11.67
N GLU A 70 -2.70 -11.30 12.98
CA GLU A 70 -1.50 -11.35 13.81
C GLU A 70 -0.49 -12.40 13.35
N SER A 71 -0.97 -13.59 12.96
CA SER A 71 -0.13 -14.66 12.42
C SER A 71 0.49 -14.24 11.08
N TRP A 72 -0.28 -13.58 10.24
CA TRP A 72 0.22 -13.07 8.96
C TRP A 72 1.22 -11.94 9.14
N CYS A 73 0.99 -11.00 10.04
CA CYS A 73 1.96 -9.94 10.34
C CYS A 73 3.30 -10.52 10.79
N ARG A 74 3.29 -11.52 11.68
CA ARG A 74 4.51 -12.23 12.10
C ARG A 74 5.20 -12.92 10.93
N THR A 75 4.46 -13.70 10.15
CA THR A 75 5.01 -14.43 9.01
C THR A 75 5.63 -13.48 7.98
N ILE A 76 4.96 -12.37 7.65
CA ILE A 76 5.44 -11.39 6.67
C ILE A 76 6.70 -10.67 7.18
N ALA A 77 6.75 -10.36 8.49
CA ALA A 77 7.95 -9.81 9.12
C ALA A 77 9.13 -10.80 9.09
N GLU A 78 8.89 -12.09 9.35
CA GLU A 78 9.90 -13.15 9.24
C GLU A 78 10.45 -13.30 7.81
N LEU A 79 9.65 -12.97 6.79
CA LEU A 79 10.07 -12.95 5.39
C LEU A 79 10.83 -11.67 4.99
N GLY A 80 11.10 -10.78 5.95
CA GLY A 80 11.94 -9.59 5.76
C GLY A 80 11.19 -8.32 5.35
N LEU A 81 9.86 -8.30 5.36
CA LEU A 81 9.11 -7.10 5.07
C LEU A 81 8.87 -6.27 6.35
N ASN A 82 8.92 -4.95 6.22
CA ASN A 82 8.58 -4.03 7.29
C ASN A 82 7.05 -3.92 7.41
N VAL A 83 6.47 -4.57 8.41
CA VAL A 83 5.03 -4.52 8.68
C VAL A 83 4.70 -3.24 9.45
N LEU A 84 3.87 -2.37 8.87
CA LEU A 84 3.50 -1.08 9.45
C LEU A 84 2.05 -1.12 9.96
N ASN A 85 1.88 -1.51 11.22
CA ASN A 85 0.58 -1.50 11.91
C ASN A 85 0.47 -0.24 12.77
N ASN A 86 -0.11 0.85 12.23
CA ASN A 86 -0.14 2.18 12.84
C ASN A 86 1.26 2.66 13.25
N ALA A 87 2.21 2.49 12.36
CA ALA A 87 3.63 2.75 12.59
C ALA A 87 4.25 3.42 11.36
N HIS A 88 5.49 3.88 11.50
CA HIS A 88 6.24 4.46 10.40
C HIS A 88 7.69 3.99 10.33
N ALA A 89 8.28 4.21 9.19
CA ALA A 89 9.71 4.18 8.96
C ALA A 89 10.16 5.49 8.28
N VAL A 90 11.42 5.85 8.45
CA VAL A 90 12.02 7.02 7.82
C VAL A 90 13.14 6.58 6.89
N ILE A 91 13.00 6.89 5.62
CA ILE A 91 14.05 6.69 4.62
C ILE A 91 14.86 7.97 4.53
N THR A 92 16.17 7.87 4.73
CA THR A 92 17.09 9.01 4.70
C THR A 92 18.07 8.89 3.54
N ARG A 93 18.19 9.95 2.74
CA ARG A 93 19.17 10.07 1.66
C ARG A 93 19.86 11.43 1.72
N GLY A 94 21.07 11.47 2.26
CA GLY A 94 21.72 12.73 2.57
C GLY A 94 20.86 13.58 3.51
N PRO A 95 20.56 14.83 3.16
CA PRO A 95 19.68 15.67 3.98
C PRO A 95 18.19 15.34 3.81
N ALA A 96 17.79 14.60 2.77
CA ALA A 96 16.40 14.32 2.46
C ALA A 96 15.85 13.18 3.33
N ARG A 97 14.63 13.39 3.85
CA ARG A 97 13.89 12.40 4.64
C ARG A 97 12.51 12.19 4.05
N LEU A 98 12.15 10.92 3.86
CA LEU A 98 10.82 10.47 3.47
C LEU A 98 10.21 9.66 4.61
N LEU A 99 9.07 10.10 5.10
CA LEU A 99 8.26 9.31 6.03
C LEU A 99 7.42 8.31 5.24
N VAL A 100 7.52 7.04 5.59
CA VAL A 100 6.63 5.98 5.12
C VAL A 100 5.83 5.51 6.32
N ALA A 101 4.59 5.96 6.44
CA ALA A 101 3.68 5.53 7.48
C ALA A 101 2.74 4.44 6.94
N GLY A 102 2.32 3.54 7.80
CA GLY A 102 1.34 2.52 7.48
C GLY A 102 0.27 2.42 8.56
N VAL A 103 -0.96 2.22 8.13
CA VAL A 103 -2.08 1.96 9.03
C VAL A 103 -2.65 0.57 8.79
N THR A 104 -3.23 -0.02 9.81
CA THR A 104 -4.02 -1.24 9.72
C THR A 104 -5.25 -1.03 8.83
N ASP A 105 -5.88 -2.11 8.38
CA ASP A 105 -7.09 -1.98 7.56
C ASP A 105 -8.15 -1.09 8.22
N TYR A 106 -8.84 -0.32 7.41
CA TYR A 106 -9.84 0.67 7.85
C TYR A 106 -10.93 0.08 8.74
N ARG A 107 -11.28 -1.20 8.53
CA ARG A 107 -12.31 -1.93 9.28
C ARG A 107 -11.75 -2.99 10.23
N ALA A 108 -10.45 -3.03 10.44
CA ALA A 108 -9.77 -3.99 11.30
C ALA A 108 -10.39 -4.12 12.70
N HIS A 109 -10.82 -3.00 13.27
CA HIS A 109 -11.43 -2.93 14.61
C HIS A 109 -12.73 -3.73 14.76
N ASN A 110 -13.40 -4.08 13.67
CA ASN A 110 -14.60 -4.92 13.71
C ASN A 110 -14.28 -6.40 14.01
N ILE A 111 -13.03 -6.83 13.77
CA ILE A 111 -12.56 -8.20 14.01
C ILE A 111 -11.58 -8.21 15.18
N LEU A 112 -10.65 -7.27 15.21
CA LEU A 112 -9.64 -7.13 16.24
C LEU A 112 -9.62 -5.68 16.74
N PRO A 113 -10.34 -5.35 17.83
CA PRO A 113 -10.49 -3.97 18.32
C PRO A 113 -9.16 -3.24 18.56
N ALA A 114 -8.12 -3.97 19.02
CA ALA A 114 -6.78 -3.44 19.23
C ALA A 114 -6.10 -2.95 17.94
N HIS A 115 -6.53 -3.43 16.78
CA HIS A 115 -6.03 -3.04 15.46
C HIS A 115 -6.86 -1.93 14.81
N ARG A 116 -7.51 -1.07 15.58
CA ARG A 116 -8.17 0.12 15.02
C ARG A 116 -7.16 0.94 14.21
N SER A 117 -7.53 1.26 12.97
CA SER A 117 -6.71 2.10 12.08
C SER A 117 -6.54 3.50 12.68
N ASP A 118 -5.30 3.91 12.90
CA ASP A 118 -4.97 5.17 13.58
C ASP A 118 -3.81 5.90 12.87
N PRO A 119 -4.12 6.82 11.96
CA PRO A 119 -3.11 7.65 11.30
C PRO A 119 -2.35 8.59 12.26
N ALA A 120 -2.93 8.97 13.42
CA ALA A 120 -2.22 9.78 14.40
C ALA A 120 -1.11 8.97 15.07
N ALA A 121 -1.42 7.75 15.52
CA ALA A 121 -0.43 6.84 16.06
C ALA A 121 0.66 6.50 15.02
N ALA A 122 0.28 6.33 13.75
CA ALA A 122 1.23 6.04 12.67
C ALA A 122 2.28 7.13 12.46
N VAL A 123 2.04 8.37 12.88
CA VAL A 123 3.00 9.48 12.77
C VAL A 123 3.47 10.02 14.13
N ALA A 124 3.07 9.38 15.23
CA ALA A 124 3.53 9.77 16.55
C ALA A 124 5.06 9.71 16.61
N ASP A 125 5.66 10.73 17.20
CA ASP A 125 7.12 10.87 17.35
C ASP A 125 7.93 10.84 16.03
N ALA A 126 7.23 10.98 14.87
CA ALA A 126 7.90 11.05 13.59
C ALA A 126 8.73 12.33 13.47
N PRO A 127 9.99 12.24 13.02
CA PRO A 127 10.80 13.43 12.80
C PRO A 127 10.22 14.27 11.65
N GLU A 128 10.66 15.52 11.56
CA GLU A 128 10.34 16.34 10.40
C GLU A 128 10.89 15.70 9.13
N CYS A 129 10.02 15.55 8.12
CA CYS A 129 10.32 14.92 6.85
C CYS A 129 9.91 15.83 5.68
N HIS A 130 10.67 15.74 4.58
CA HIS A 130 10.44 16.52 3.36
C HIS A 130 9.21 16.04 2.57
N ALA A 131 8.86 14.77 2.72
CA ALA A 131 7.66 14.18 2.14
C ALA A 131 7.12 13.08 3.06
N ARG A 132 5.80 12.85 2.98
CA ARG A 132 5.07 11.86 3.79
C ARG A 132 4.20 10.98 2.90
N VAL A 133 4.46 9.68 2.91
CA VAL A 133 3.67 8.66 2.19
C VAL A 133 2.93 7.82 3.21
N LEU A 134 1.63 7.65 2.99
CA LEU A 134 0.79 6.75 3.76
C LEU A 134 0.53 5.47 2.96
N LEU A 135 0.77 4.33 3.55
CA LEU A 135 0.28 3.03 3.09
C LEU A 135 -1.00 2.71 3.84
N ALA A 136 -2.09 2.53 3.11
CA ALA A 136 -3.39 2.20 3.69
C ALA A 136 -4.19 1.37 2.69
N HIS A 137 -4.60 0.16 3.09
CA HIS A 137 -5.27 -0.74 2.17
C HIS A 137 -6.51 -0.11 1.52
N GLN A 138 -7.44 0.42 2.33
CA GLN A 138 -8.65 1.04 1.81
C GLN A 138 -8.44 2.53 1.48
N PRO A 139 -8.90 3.00 0.31
CA PRO A 139 -8.82 4.41 -0.07
C PRO A 139 -9.49 5.35 0.92
N SER A 140 -10.54 4.91 1.60
CA SER A 140 -11.28 5.69 2.61
C SER A 140 -10.44 6.12 3.81
N SER A 141 -9.28 5.51 4.05
CA SER A 141 -8.35 5.92 5.11
C SER A 141 -7.88 7.36 4.94
N CYS A 142 -7.94 7.92 3.73
CA CYS A 142 -7.59 9.31 3.45
C CYS A 142 -8.40 10.33 4.27
N PHE A 143 -9.63 10.00 4.66
CA PHE A 143 -10.45 10.91 5.46
C PHE A 143 -9.89 11.09 6.87
N ALA A 144 -9.53 9.99 7.53
CA ALA A 144 -8.89 10.02 8.85
C ALA A 144 -7.45 10.55 8.78
N ALA A 145 -6.75 10.28 7.68
CA ALA A 145 -5.37 10.70 7.47
C ALA A 145 -5.21 12.20 7.12
N LYS A 146 -6.28 12.86 6.69
CA LYS A 146 -6.26 14.26 6.21
C LYS A 146 -5.58 15.26 7.17
N PRO A 147 -5.78 15.22 8.50
CA PRO A 147 -5.14 16.16 9.42
C PRO A 147 -3.63 15.98 9.55
N HIS A 148 -3.07 14.84 9.12
CA HIS A 148 -1.69 14.45 9.39
C HIS A 148 -0.70 14.80 8.28
N GLY A 149 -1.14 15.51 7.22
CA GLY A 149 -0.27 16.15 6.24
C GLY A 149 0.49 15.16 5.33
N PHE A 150 -0.17 14.09 4.88
CA PHE A 150 0.40 13.19 3.89
C PHE A 150 0.35 13.79 2.48
N ASP A 151 1.46 13.65 1.74
CA ASP A 151 1.57 14.09 0.35
C ASP A 151 0.98 13.07 -0.62
N LEU A 152 1.07 11.78 -0.27
CA LEU A 152 0.59 10.67 -1.08
C LEU A 152 0.08 9.54 -0.19
N GLN A 153 -1.12 9.04 -0.49
CA GLN A 153 -1.61 7.76 0.04
C GLN A 153 -1.56 6.71 -1.06
N LEU A 154 -1.04 5.52 -0.74
CA LEU A 154 -1.04 4.34 -1.59
C LEU A 154 -2.06 3.33 -1.06
N SER A 155 -3.00 2.93 -1.92
CA SER A 155 -4.11 2.05 -1.58
C SER A 155 -4.35 0.97 -2.62
N GLY A 156 -5.10 -0.06 -2.24
CA GLY A 156 -5.60 -1.13 -3.09
C GLY A 156 -7.10 -1.33 -2.92
N HIS A 157 -7.52 -2.52 -2.47
CA HIS A 157 -8.86 -2.92 -2.05
C HIS A 157 -9.92 -3.00 -3.15
N THR A 158 -10.05 -1.99 -3.98
CA THR A 158 -11.16 -1.87 -4.94
C THR A 158 -11.04 -2.77 -6.16
N HIS A 159 -9.84 -3.28 -6.43
CA HIS A 159 -9.47 -3.99 -7.65
C HIS A 159 -9.82 -3.23 -8.95
N GLY A 160 -10.11 -1.91 -8.85
CA GLY A 160 -10.65 -1.11 -9.94
C GLY A 160 -12.02 -1.57 -10.42
N GLY A 161 -12.74 -2.34 -9.59
CA GLY A 161 -13.99 -3.00 -9.90
C GLY A 161 -13.85 -4.34 -10.61
N GLN A 162 -12.62 -4.81 -10.86
CA GLN A 162 -12.19 -6.12 -11.36
C GLN A 162 -12.89 -6.64 -12.62
N PHE A 163 -14.22 -6.59 -12.74
CA PHE A 163 -14.96 -7.12 -13.88
C PHE A 163 -16.27 -6.35 -14.16
N PHE A 164 -16.72 -6.44 -15.42
CA PHE A 164 -18.03 -5.91 -15.84
C PHE A 164 -19.17 -6.78 -15.26
N PRO A 165 -20.31 -6.19 -14.79
CA PRO A 165 -20.59 -4.74 -14.70
C PRO A 165 -20.17 -4.09 -13.38
N TRP A 166 -19.52 -4.83 -12.47
CA TRP A 166 -19.17 -4.35 -11.13
C TRP A 166 -18.27 -3.10 -11.17
N ASN A 167 -17.42 -2.99 -12.19
CA ASN A 167 -16.56 -1.82 -12.39
C ASN A 167 -17.31 -0.48 -12.54
N PHE A 168 -18.59 -0.49 -12.88
CA PHE A 168 -19.44 0.71 -12.91
C PHE A 168 -20.12 1.00 -11.56
N VAL A 169 -20.24 0.01 -10.70
CA VAL A 169 -20.97 0.10 -9.43
C VAL A 169 -20.03 0.43 -8.26
N VAL A 170 -18.82 -0.06 -8.30
CA VAL A 170 -17.84 0.06 -7.20
C VAL A 170 -17.60 1.50 -6.73
N GLY A 171 -17.69 2.48 -7.63
CA GLY A 171 -17.55 3.91 -7.31
C GLY A 171 -18.66 4.49 -6.42
N ARG A 172 -19.76 3.75 -6.21
CA ARG A 172 -20.82 4.15 -5.25
C ARG A 172 -20.42 3.83 -3.80
N PHE A 173 -19.47 2.92 -3.62
CA PHE A 173 -19.04 2.43 -2.30
C PHE A 173 -17.66 2.94 -1.88
N HIS A 174 -16.86 3.40 -2.86
CA HIS A 174 -15.50 3.86 -2.62
C HIS A 174 -15.27 5.25 -3.19
N PRO A 175 -14.63 6.17 -2.41
CA PRO A 175 -14.38 7.55 -2.85
C PRO A 175 -13.39 7.62 -4.02
N PHE A 176 -12.48 6.64 -4.09
CA PHE A 176 -11.48 6.47 -5.14
C PHE A 176 -11.44 5.01 -5.56
N VAL A 177 -11.44 4.75 -6.86
CA VAL A 177 -11.56 3.38 -7.39
C VAL A 177 -10.24 2.90 -8.01
N LYS A 178 -9.53 3.76 -8.73
CA LYS A 178 -8.28 3.43 -9.44
C LYS A 178 -7.50 4.67 -9.83
N GLY A 179 -6.17 4.51 -9.93
CA GLY A 179 -5.27 5.55 -10.41
C GLY A 179 -5.04 6.67 -9.42
N LEU A 180 -4.47 7.77 -9.88
CA LEU A 180 -4.07 8.92 -9.08
C LEU A 180 -5.17 9.97 -9.05
N SER A 181 -5.58 10.37 -7.86
CA SER A 181 -6.61 11.39 -7.64
C SER A 181 -6.13 12.43 -6.63
N PRO A 182 -6.41 13.73 -6.84
CA PRO A 182 -6.06 14.76 -5.87
C PRO A 182 -6.94 14.61 -4.62
N TRP A 183 -6.34 14.83 -3.44
CA TRP A 183 -7.05 14.82 -2.17
C TRP A 183 -6.42 15.82 -1.18
N GLY A 184 -7.16 16.85 -0.83
CA GLY A 184 -6.64 17.92 0.02
C GLY A 184 -5.43 18.63 -0.63
N LYS A 185 -4.30 18.61 0.07
CA LYS A 185 -3.02 19.15 -0.46
C LYS A 185 -2.13 18.07 -1.10
N GLY A 186 -2.54 16.82 -1.06
CA GLY A 186 -1.80 15.66 -1.54
C GLY A 186 -2.61 14.84 -2.57
N TRP A 187 -2.29 13.55 -2.63
CA TRP A 187 -2.81 12.63 -3.63
C TRP A 187 -3.17 11.29 -3.01
N VAL A 188 -4.17 10.62 -3.58
CA VAL A 188 -4.48 9.21 -3.32
C VAL A 188 -4.26 8.43 -4.61
N TYR A 189 -3.41 7.42 -4.56
CA TYR A 189 -3.24 6.45 -5.64
C TYR A 189 -3.88 5.13 -5.24
N VAL A 190 -4.77 4.62 -6.08
CA VAL A 190 -5.43 3.33 -5.87
C VAL A 190 -4.98 2.35 -6.96
N ASN A 191 -4.22 1.32 -6.52
CA ASN A 191 -3.76 0.23 -7.37
C ASN A 191 -4.88 -0.78 -7.60
N ARG A 192 -4.98 -1.30 -8.83
CA ARG A 192 -5.98 -2.30 -9.19
C ARG A 192 -5.63 -3.72 -8.72
N GLY A 193 -4.42 -3.91 -8.22
CA GLY A 193 -3.94 -5.20 -7.75
C GLY A 193 -3.34 -6.08 -8.85
N THR A 194 -2.50 -7.02 -8.44
CA THR A 194 -1.77 -7.93 -9.34
C THR A 194 -2.56 -9.18 -9.70
N GLY A 195 -3.40 -9.67 -8.76
CA GLY A 195 -4.24 -10.85 -8.93
C GLY A 195 -5.72 -10.50 -9.04
N TYR A 196 -6.56 -11.28 -8.43
CA TYR A 196 -8.01 -11.10 -8.37
C TYR A 196 -8.54 -11.48 -6.97
N TRP A 197 -9.79 -11.14 -6.75
CA TRP A 197 -10.58 -11.50 -5.59
C TRP A 197 -11.87 -12.18 -6.05
N GLY A 198 -12.36 -13.19 -5.30
CA GLY A 198 -13.57 -13.93 -5.65
C GLY A 198 -13.44 -14.66 -6.98
N PRO A 199 -14.26 -14.33 -8.00
CA PRO A 199 -14.18 -15.01 -9.29
C PRO A 199 -12.80 -14.87 -9.94
N PRO A 200 -12.19 -15.97 -10.46
CA PRO A 200 -10.85 -15.93 -11.04
C PRO A 200 -10.83 -15.27 -12.42
N MET A 201 -11.31 -14.04 -12.49
CA MET A 201 -11.42 -13.30 -13.75
C MET A 201 -11.15 -11.81 -13.56
N ARG A 202 -10.68 -11.16 -14.63
CA ARG A 202 -10.68 -9.71 -14.81
C ARG A 202 -11.22 -9.39 -16.21
N ILE A 203 -12.28 -8.59 -16.28
CA ILE A 203 -12.92 -8.21 -17.56
C ILE A 203 -12.98 -6.68 -17.62
N GLY A 204 -12.25 -6.09 -18.58
CA GLY A 204 -12.18 -4.63 -18.76
C GLY A 204 -11.33 -3.88 -17.71
N VAL A 205 -10.76 -4.60 -16.74
CA VAL A 205 -9.92 -4.03 -15.67
C VAL A 205 -8.67 -4.89 -15.51
N PRO A 206 -7.59 -4.65 -16.26
CA PRO A 206 -6.36 -5.44 -16.16
C PRO A 206 -5.70 -5.30 -14.79
N SER A 207 -4.96 -6.33 -14.38
CA SER A 207 -4.07 -6.26 -13.22
C SER A 207 -2.91 -5.29 -13.49
N GLU A 208 -2.28 -4.78 -12.42
CA GLU A 208 -1.18 -3.85 -12.56
C GLU A 208 -0.13 -3.99 -11.45
N ILE A 209 1.10 -3.67 -11.80
CA ILE A 209 2.19 -3.29 -10.89
C ILE A 209 2.57 -1.87 -11.30
N THR A 210 2.60 -0.94 -10.36
CA THR A 210 2.81 0.47 -10.66
C THR A 210 4.14 0.95 -10.12
N LEU A 211 4.96 1.54 -11.00
CA LEU A 211 6.16 2.27 -10.62
C LEU A 211 5.82 3.76 -10.49
N LEU A 212 5.91 4.29 -9.28
CA LEU A 212 5.74 5.71 -8.99
C LEU A 212 7.09 6.37 -8.80
N THR A 213 7.30 7.54 -9.41
CA THR A 213 8.51 8.34 -9.22
C THR A 213 8.17 9.59 -8.41
N LEU A 214 8.70 9.67 -7.19
CA LEU A 214 8.60 10.87 -6.36
C LEU A 214 9.71 11.84 -6.78
N LYS A 215 9.35 13.08 -7.11
CA LYS A 215 10.28 14.14 -7.48
C LYS A 215 10.13 15.32 -6.55
N CYS A 216 11.24 15.83 -6.03
CA CYS A 216 11.24 17.10 -5.31
C CYS A 216 10.82 18.23 -6.28
N LYS A 217 9.89 19.08 -5.83
CA LYS A 217 9.60 20.30 -6.57
C LYS A 217 10.80 21.23 -6.43
N THR A 218 11.65 21.29 -7.45
CA THR A 218 12.70 22.33 -7.50
C THR A 218 12.01 23.68 -7.43
N GLY A 219 12.25 24.43 -6.34
CA GLY A 219 11.72 25.78 -6.19
C GLY A 219 12.08 26.60 -7.42
N ARG A 220 11.10 27.23 -8.06
CA ARG A 220 11.39 28.35 -8.95
C ARG A 220 12.22 29.36 -8.13
N SER A 221 13.49 29.46 -8.42
CA SER A 221 14.29 30.61 -8.01
C SER A 221 13.47 31.86 -8.36
N LYS A 222 12.97 32.55 -7.33
CA LYS A 222 12.54 33.93 -7.53
C LYS A 222 13.82 34.70 -7.84
N THR A 223 14.17 34.83 -9.11
CA THR A 223 15.08 35.87 -9.57
C THR A 223 14.45 37.17 -9.12
N ARG A 224 14.95 37.71 -8.01
CA ARG A 224 14.73 39.09 -7.66
C ARG A 224 15.26 39.91 -8.86
N ASN A 225 14.35 40.59 -9.53
CA ASN A 225 14.70 41.62 -10.49
C ASN A 225 15.37 42.75 -9.68
N PRO A 226 16.66 43.08 -9.90
CA PRO A 226 17.33 44.13 -9.12
C PRO A 226 17.00 45.54 -9.58
N ASN A 227 16.00 45.73 -10.46
CA ASN A 227 15.57 47.04 -10.95
C ASN A 227 14.04 47.13 -10.92
N ALA A 228 13.48 47.51 -9.77
CA ALA A 228 12.20 48.19 -9.65
C ALA A 228 12.21 48.98 -8.33
#